data_d60f5b0d962e63356e7e555d30190127
#
_entry.id   d60f5b0d962e63356e7e555d30190127
#
_cell.length_a   1.000
_cell.length_b   1.000
_cell.length_c   1.000
_cell.angle_alpha   90.00
_cell.angle_beta   90.00
_cell.angle_gamma   90.00
#
_symmetry.space_group_name_H-M   'P 1'
#
loop_
_entity.id
_entity.type
_entity.pdbx_description
1 polymer ?
#
loop_
_entity_poly.entity_id
_entity_poly.type
_entity_poly.pdbx_seq_one_letter_code
_entity_poly.pdbx_strand_id
1 'polypeptide(L)'
;MLRELGIQFPNMCTRPVLFFNHPKLAASPEYYMTPKHQDWPSMQASQNSLVVWVPLVDVNEDNGSIIIYPGSHKKGVLPFKSEGGFAKVDYEGESIQPEMKVGDIAIFSTKLVHESGPILNDTIRWSCHFRYTDMLEQDFIERGYPNPYVYKPITKM
;
A
#
# COMPACT_ATOMS: atom_id res chain seq x y z
N MET A 1 9.47 -16.30 -6.05
CA MET A 1 8.95 -14.94 -6.26
C MET A 1 9.43 -13.94 -5.18
N LEU A 2 8.95 -13.93 -3.90
CA LEU A 2 9.36 -12.87 -2.94
C LEU A 2 10.87 -12.84 -2.66
N ARG A 3 11.53 -14.00 -2.60
CA ARG A 3 13.00 -14.08 -2.45
C ARG A 3 13.75 -13.51 -3.66
N GLU A 4 13.24 -13.68 -4.85
CA GLU A 4 13.80 -13.09 -6.08
C GLU A 4 13.67 -11.57 -6.10
N LEU A 5 12.68 -11.05 -5.36
CA LEU A 5 12.49 -9.61 -5.15
C LEU A 5 13.28 -9.06 -3.95
N GLY A 6 14.21 -9.83 -3.38
CA GLY A 6 15.13 -9.38 -2.34
C GLY A 6 14.63 -9.55 -0.90
N ILE A 7 13.50 -10.24 -0.67
CA ILE A 7 13.08 -10.61 0.68
C ILE A 7 13.64 -11.99 1.01
N GLN A 8 14.58 -12.05 1.94
CA GLN A 8 15.29 -13.29 2.27
C GLN A 8 14.41 -14.27 3.07
N PHE A 9 13.75 -13.76 4.10
CA PHE A 9 12.84 -14.54 4.93
C PHE A 9 11.47 -13.86 5.01
N PRO A 10 10.61 -14.07 3.98
CA PRO A 10 9.33 -13.40 3.90
C PRO A 10 8.37 -13.87 5.00
N ASN A 11 7.79 -12.91 5.69
CA ASN A 11 6.68 -13.11 6.61
C ASN A 11 5.54 -12.14 6.29
N MET A 12 4.31 -12.60 6.40
CA MET A 12 3.15 -11.73 6.25
C MET A 12 2.99 -10.89 7.52
N CYS A 13 3.22 -9.60 7.42
CA CYS A 13 3.25 -8.72 8.58
C CYS A 13 1.88 -8.25 9.05
N THR A 14 0.83 -8.43 8.23
CA THR A 14 -0.56 -8.12 8.60
C THR A 14 -1.49 -9.21 8.14
N ARG A 15 -2.70 -9.26 8.69
CA ARG A 15 -3.76 -10.08 8.09
C ARG A 15 -4.03 -9.60 6.67
N PRO A 16 -4.36 -10.50 5.73
CA PRO A 16 -4.86 -10.11 4.42
C PRO A 16 -6.05 -9.18 4.56
N VAL A 17 -6.06 -8.12 3.78
CA VAL A 17 -7.17 -7.16 3.77
C VAL A 17 -7.99 -7.41 2.53
N LEU A 18 -9.26 -7.80 2.70
CA LEU A 18 -10.25 -7.74 1.64
C LEU A 18 -10.85 -6.35 1.67
N PHE A 19 -10.73 -5.63 0.57
CA PHE A 19 -11.17 -4.25 0.45
C PHE A 19 -12.15 -4.10 -0.70
N PHE A 20 -13.19 -3.30 -0.49
CA PHE A 20 -14.15 -2.96 -1.53
C PHE A 20 -14.45 -1.47 -1.55
N ASN A 21 -14.66 -0.95 -2.74
CA ASN A 21 -15.03 0.44 -2.96
C ASN A 21 -16.27 0.50 -3.86
N HIS A 22 -17.14 1.47 -3.57
CA HIS A 22 -18.32 1.77 -4.36
C HIS A 22 -18.67 3.26 -4.23
N PRO A 23 -19.17 3.95 -5.28
CA PRO A 23 -19.52 5.37 -5.21
C PRO A 23 -20.51 5.72 -4.09
N LYS A 24 -21.43 4.80 -3.76
CA LYS A 24 -22.40 4.98 -2.66
C LYS A 24 -21.77 5.02 -1.26
N LEU A 25 -20.49 4.65 -1.14
CA LEU A 25 -19.72 4.76 0.10
C LEU A 25 -19.00 6.11 0.26
N ALA A 26 -19.19 7.04 -0.65
CA ALA A 26 -18.52 8.35 -0.64
C ALA A 26 -18.78 9.17 0.64
N ALA A 27 -19.85 8.86 1.40
CA ALA A 27 -20.09 9.43 2.72
C ALA A 27 -19.13 8.91 3.81
N SER A 28 -18.41 7.81 3.54
CA SER A 28 -17.43 7.20 4.41
C SER A 28 -16.06 7.16 3.69
N PRO A 29 -15.31 8.26 3.68
CA PRO A 29 -14.10 8.41 2.88
C PRO A 29 -13.06 7.30 3.08
N GLU A 30 -12.93 6.79 4.30
CA GLU A 30 -12.02 5.70 4.65
C GLU A 30 -12.35 4.38 3.94
N TYR A 31 -13.59 4.19 3.50
CA TYR A 31 -14.04 3.01 2.75
C TYR A 31 -14.18 3.27 1.25
N TYR A 32 -14.33 4.55 0.86
CA TYR A 32 -14.53 4.91 -0.53
C TYR A 32 -13.21 5.08 -1.27
N MET A 33 -12.31 5.90 -0.74
CA MET A 33 -11.02 6.19 -1.37
C MET A 33 -9.90 6.25 -0.33
N THR A 34 -8.87 5.46 -0.55
CA THR A 34 -7.63 5.59 0.20
C THR A 34 -6.85 6.79 -0.37
N PRO A 35 -6.50 7.79 0.46
CA PRO A 35 -5.76 8.96 -0.01
C PRO A 35 -4.34 8.60 -0.42
N LYS A 36 -3.66 9.51 -1.08
CA LYS A 36 -2.24 9.39 -1.44
C LYS A 36 -1.39 9.16 -0.19
N HIS A 37 -0.71 8.01 -0.12
CA HIS A 37 0.02 7.58 1.07
C HIS A 37 1.17 6.63 0.75
N GLN A 38 1.97 6.35 1.75
CA GLN A 38 2.90 5.22 1.80
C GLN A 38 2.43 4.26 2.91
N ASP A 39 2.53 2.96 2.68
CA ASP A 39 2.17 1.95 3.69
C ASP A 39 3.20 1.85 4.83
N TRP A 40 4.47 2.08 4.53
CA TRP A 40 5.57 1.84 5.47
C TRP A 40 5.41 2.56 6.82
N PRO A 41 4.99 3.84 6.90
CA PRO A 41 4.83 4.52 8.18
C PRO A 41 3.85 3.82 9.14
N SER A 42 2.78 3.23 8.60
CA SER A 42 1.80 2.49 9.39
C SER A 42 2.24 1.05 9.68
N MET A 43 3.01 0.47 8.78
CA MET A 43 3.45 -0.92 8.87
C MET A 43 4.71 -1.07 9.71
N GLN A 44 5.65 -0.12 9.62
CA GLN A 44 6.98 -0.18 10.23
C GLN A 44 7.71 -1.51 9.98
N ALA A 45 7.45 -2.12 8.84
CA ALA A 45 8.04 -3.37 8.40
C ALA A 45 9.54 -3.20 8.04
N SER A 46 10.17 -4.24 7.52
CA SER A 46 11.54 -4.14 6.99
C SER A 46 11.67 -3.08 5.90
N GLN A 47 12.87 -2.55 5.68
CA GLN A 47 13.11 -1.50 4.69
C GLN A 47 12.83 -1.96 3.24
N ASN A 48 12.96 -3.27 2.98
CA ASN A 48 12.67 -3.94 1.72
C ASN A 48 11.26 -4.55 1.63
N SER A 49 10.37 -4.22 2.56
CA SER A 49 9.00 -4.75 2.62
C SER A 49 8.18 -4.45 1.36
N LEU A 50 7.26 -5.35 1.05
CA LEU A 50 6.46 -5.32 -0.17
C LEU A 50 4.96 -5.41 0.12
N VAL A 51 4.19 -4.75 -0.74
CA VAL A 51 2.75 -4.93 -0.90
C VAL A 51 2.51 -5.81 -2.11
N VAL A 52 1.61 -6.76 -1.97
CA VAL A 52 1.00 -7.50 -3.08
C VAL A 52 -0.46 -7.10 -3.13
N TRP A 53 -0.83 -6.37 -4.17
CA TRP A 53 -2.19 -5.94 -4.41
C TRP A 53 -2.82 -6.79 -5.52
N VAL A 54 -4.00 -7.35 -5.26
CA VAL A 54 -4.66 -8.30 -6.14
C VAL A 54 -6.08 -7.81 -6.42
N PRO A 55 -6.40 -7.43 -7.66
CA PRO A 55 -7.78 -7.16 -8.05
C PRO A 55 -8.58 -8.47 -8.09
N LEU A 56 -9.79 -8.45 -7.55
CA LEU A 56 -10.72 -9.58 -7.60
C LEU A 56 -11.82 -9.39 -8.65
N VAL A 57 -11.76 -8.28 -9.36
CA VAL A 57 -12.53 -7.93 -10.56
C VAL A 57 -11.57 -7.27 -11.54
N ASP A 58 -11.88 -7.28 -12.83
CA ASP A 58 -11.10 -6.52 -13.80
C ASP A 58 -11.16 -5.03 -13.45
N VAL A 59 -10.01 -4.35 -13.47
CA VAL A 59 -9.90 -2.95 -13.07
C VAL A 59 -9.19 -2.10 -14.13
N ASN A 60 -9.64 -0.87 -14.26
CA ASN A 60 -9.09 0.15 -15.13
C ASN A 60 -9.28 1.55 -14.48
N GLU A 61 -9.07 2.62 -15.24
CA GLU A 61 -9.20 3.99 -14.76
C GLU A 61 -10.63 4.38 -14.36
N ASP A 62 -11.66 3.73 -14.96
CA ASP A 62 -13.07 4.05 -14.72
C ASP A 62 -13.66 3.35 -13.49
N ASN A 63 -13.05 2.24 -13.06
CA ASN A 63 -13.59 1.43 -11.96
C ASN A 63 -12.61 1.24 -10.79
N GLY A 64 -11.69 2.19 -10.62
CA GLY A 64 -10.91 2.29 -9.40
C GLY A 64 -9.66 1.42 -9.35
N SER A 65 -8.98 1.19 -10.46
CA SER A 65 -7.63 0.65 -10.42
C SER A 65 -6.74 1.52 -9.52
N ILE A 66 -5.73 0.92 -8.91
CA ILE A 66 -4.77 1.62 -8.06
C ILE A 66 -3.98 2.65 -8.88
N ILE A 67 -3.80 3.85 -8.33
CA ILE A 67 -2.87 4.84 -8.88
C ILE A 67 -1.55 4.69 -8.15
N ILE A 68 -0.47 4.54 -8.88
CA ILE A 68 0.89 4.41 -8.36
C ILE A 68 1.80 5.49 -8.92
N TYR A 69 2.81 5.90 -8.14
CA TYR A 69 3.80 6.91 -8.49
C TYR A 69 5.18 6.27 -8.64
N PRO A 70 5.55 5.82 -9.85
CA PRO A 70 6.80 5.10 -10.10
C PRO A 70 8.03 5.88 -9.62
N GLY A 71 8.95 5.18 -8.96
CA GLY A 71 10.18 5.80 -8.46
C GLY A 71 10.06 6.53 -7.12
N SER A 72 8.85 6.83 -6.63
CA SER A 72 8.66 7.52 -5.34
C SER A 72 9.27 6.80 -4.14
N HIS A 73 9.28 5.46 -4.15
CA HIS A 73 9.91 4.64 -3.11
C HIS A 73 11.41 4.88 -2.96
N LYS A 74 12.10 5.34 -4.00
CA LYS A 74 13.54 5.66 -3.97
C LYS A 74 13.85 6.88 -3.11
N LYS A 75 12.85 7.70 -2.80
CA LYS A 75 12.97 8.86 -1.91
C LYS A 75 12.87 8.49 -0.42
N GLY A 76 12.72 7.21 -0.10
CA GLY A 76 12.54 6.73 1.26
C GLY A 76 11.16 7.04 1.83
N VAL A 77 11.09 7.20 3.14
CA VAL A 77 9.85 7.59 3.83
C VAL A 77 9.69 9.10 3.70
N LEU A 78 8.60 9.53 3.10
CA LEU A 78 8.28 10.94 2.91
C LEU A 78 7.65 11.54 4.18
N PRO A 79 7.75 12.87 4.38
CA PRO A 79 6.96 13.56 5.39
C PRO A 79 5.47 13.28 5.19
N PHE A 80 4.78 12.95 6.25
CA PHE A 80 3.36 12.58 6.19
C PHE A 80 2.55 13.22 7.30
N LYS A 81 1.25 13.34 7.09
CA LYS A 81 0.25 13.69 8.10
C LYS A 81 -0.61 12.48 8.40
N SER A 82 -0.83 12.18 9.68
CA SER A 82 -1.77 11.12 10.06
C SER A 82 -3.19 11.67 9.92
N GLU A 83 -3.95 11.12 8.98
CA GLU A 83 -5.33 11.54 8.69
C GLU A 83 -6.15 10.30 8.33
N GLY A 84 -7.27 10.07 9.02
CA GLY A 84 -8.16 8.93 8.77
C GLY A 84 -7.47 7.55 8.90
N GLY A 85 -6.42 7.44 9.71
CA GLY A 85 -5.66 6.18 9.86
C GLY A 85 -4.59 5.96 8.77
N PHE A 86 -4.42 6.89 7.84
CA PHE A 86 -3.41 6.84 6.77
C PHE A 86 -2.26 7.81 7.02
N ALA A 87 -1.07 7.41 6.59
CA ALA A 87 0.10 8.29 6.50
C ALA A 87 0.05 9.07 5.18
N LYS A 88 -0.84 10.06 5.12
CA LYS A 88 -1.08 10.87 3.92
C LYS A 88 0.16 11.69 3.58
N VAL A 89 0.61 11.60 2.34
CA VAL A 89 1.77 12.34 1.82
C VAL A 89 1.34 13.38 0.79
N ASP A 90 2.06 14.49 0.80
CA ASP A 90 1.99 15.49 -0.27
C ASP A 90 3.09 15.18 -1.27
N TYR A 91 2.72 14.58 -2.40
CA TYR A 91 3.66 14.12 -3.42
C TYR A 91 3.18 14.50 -4.81
N GLU A 92 4.05 15.14 -5.57
CA GLU A 92 3.85 15.45 -6.98
C GLU A 92 4.83 14.61 -7.82
N GLY A 93 4.33 14.03 -8.89
CA GLY A 93 5.11 13.20 -9.80
C GLY A 93 4.21 12.54 -10.85
N GLU A 94 4.83 11.98 -11.86
CA GLU A 94 4.10 11.18 -12.84
C GLU A 94 3.45 9.99 -12.16
N SER A 95 2.21 9.72 -12.51
CA SER A 95 1.45 8.57 -12.00
C SER A 95 1.00 7.68 -13.14
N ILE A 96 0.80 6.41 -12.83
CA ILE A 96 0.16 5.46 -13.74
C ILE A 96 -1.00 4.80 -13.01
N GLN A 97 -2.04 4.49 -13.76
CA GLN A 97 -3.19 3.73 -13.30
C GLN A 97 -3.32 2.50 -14.20
N PRO A 98 -2.74 1.36 -13.81
CA PRO A 98 -2.68 0.19 -14.67
C PRO A 98 -4.06 -0.43 -14.89
N GLU A 99 -4.34 -0.82 -16.13
CA GLU A 99 -5.41 -1.78 -16.41
C GLU A 99 -4.95 -3.17 -15.96
N MET A 100 -5.76 -3.87 -15.17
CA MET A 100 -5.45 -5.20 -14.66
C MET A 100 -6.68 -6.10 -14.72
N LYS A 101 -6.44 -7.39 -14.97
CA LYS A 101 -7.48 -8.43 -15.01
C LYS A 101 -7.43 -9.31 -13.76
N VAL A 102 -8.53 -10.00 -13.50
CA VAL A 102 -8.53 -11.06 -12.48
C VAL A 102 -7.43 -12.07 -12.79
N GLY A 103 -6.56 -12.28 -11.80
CA GLY A 103 -5.35 -13.11 -11.94
C GLY A 103 -4.05 -12.32 -12.04
N ASP A 104 -4.11 -11.04 -12.39
CA ASP A 104 -2.96 -10.15 -12.31
C ASP A 104 -2.65 -9.76 -10.86
N ILE A 105 -1.41 -9.38 -10.61
CA ILE A 105 -0.97 -8.86 -9.32
C ILE A 105 -0.08 -7.64 -9.51
N ALA A 106 -0.24 -6.63 -8.67
CA ALA A 106 0.72 -5.54 -8.55
C ALA A 106 1.60 -5.76 -7.30
N ILE A 107 2.92 -5.77 -7.48
CA ILE A 107 3.88 -5.90 -6.38
C ILE A 107 4.72 -4.63 -6.33
N PHE A 108 4.76 -4.01 -5.15
CA PHE A 108 5.50 -2.78 -4.96
C PHE A 108 6.01 -2.60 -3.53
N SER A 109 7.00 -1.74 -3.36
CA SER A 109 7.54 -1.39 -2.05
C SER A 109 6.47 -0.73 -1.17
N THR A 110 6.44 -1.03 0.12
CA THR A 110 5.61 -0.30 1.09
C THR A 110 5.91 1.21 1.16
N LYS A 111 7.04 1.64 0.60
CA LYS A 111 7.44 3.06 0.44
C LYS A 111 6.96 3.67 -0.89
N LEU A 112 6.35 2.90 -1.80
CA LEU A 112 5.79 3.46 -3.01
C LEU A 112 4.58 4.32 -2.66
N VAL A 113 4.56 5.55 -3.14
CA VAL A 113 3.38 6.41 -3.03
C VAL A 113 2.29 5.85 -3.95
N HIS A 114 1.10 5.68 -3.40
CA HIS A 114 -0.05 5.18 -4.13
C HIS A 114 -1.35 5.67 -3.50
N GLU A 115 -2.45 5.51 -4.23
CA GLU A 115 -3.79 5.88 -3.79
C GLU A 115 -4.86 5.07 -4.52
N SER A 116 -6.10 5.15 -4.05
CA SER A 116 -7.24 4.57 -4.77
C SER A 116 -7.57 5.41 -5.99
N GLY A 117 -7.73 4.77 -7.15
CA GLY A 117 -8.31 5.41 -8.31
C GLY A 117 -9.81 5.68 -8.13
N PRO A 118 -10.38 6.66 -8.85
CA PRO A 118 -11.81 6.96 -8.82
C PRO A 118 -12.64 5.81 -9.37
N ILE A 119 -13.89 5.71 -8.93
CA ILE A 119 -14.89 4.81 -9.52
C ILE A 119 -15.95 5.69 -10.17
N LEU A 120 -15.94 5.71 -11.49
CA LEU A 120 -16.79 6.58 -12.32
C LEU A 120 -18.08 5.91 -12.77
N ASN A 121 -18.24 4.63 -12.48
CA ASN A 121 -19.41 3.81 -12.82
C ASN A 121 -20.05 3.19 -11.56
N ASP A 122 -21.21 2.56 -11.69
CA ASP A 122 -21.95 1.94 -10.56
C ASP A 122 -21.47 0.48 -10.34
N THR A 123 -20.14 0.28 -10.26
CA THR A 123 -19.55 -1.04 -10.00
C THR A 123 -18.89 -1.10 -8.63
N ILE A 124 -18.75 -2.30 -8.09
CA ILE A 124 -18.01 -2.56 -6.87
C ILE A 124 -16.60 -3.02 -7.27
N ARG A 125 -15.57 -2.29 -6.85
CA ARG A 125 -14.19 -2.74 -6.97
C ARG A 125 -13.81 -3.58 -5.75
N TRP A 126 -13.48 -4.84 -5.96
CA TRP A 126 -12.94 -5.73 -4.95
C TRP A 126 -11.44 -5.93 -5.13
N SER A 127 -10.69 -5.92 -4.04
CA SER A 127 -9.24 -6.22 -4.05
C SER A 127 -8.80 -6.87 -2.75
N CYS A 128 -7.73 -7.69 -2.83
CA CYS A 128 -7.00 -8.20 -1.68
C CYS A 128 -5.63 -7.54 -1.58
N HIS A 129 -5.21 -7.27 -0.35
CA HIS A 129 -3.91 -6.69 -0.06
C HIS A 129 -3.14 -7.60 0.90
N PHE A 130 -1.92 -7.95 0.52
CA PHE A 130 -0.99 -8.71 1.34
C PHE A 130 0.27 -7.86 1.55
N ARG A 131 0.79 -7.86 2.76
CA ARG A 131 1.99 -7.09 3.11
C ARG A 131 3.02 -8.02 3.70
N TYR A 132 4.22 -7.99 3.12
CA TYR A 132 5.32 -8.86 3.49
C TYR A 132 6.50 -8.07 4.01
N THR A 133 7.09 -8.54 5.10
CA THR A 133 8.32 -8.06 5.69
C THR A 133 9.41 -9.12 5.57
N ASP A 134 10.67 -8.70 5.60
CA ASP A 134 11.82 -9.59 5.72
C ASP A 134 12.24 -9.72 7.17
N MET A 135 12.12 -10.91 7.74
CA MET A 135 12.48 -11.17 9.13
C MET A 135 13.98 -11.17 9.37
N LEU A 136 14.81 -11.18 8.32
CA LEU A 136 16.26 -11.14 8.41
C LEU A 136 16.86 -9.77 8.05
N GLU A 137 16.02 -8.77 7.79
CA GLU A 137 16.51 -7.44 7.49
C GLU A 137 17.00 -6.77 8.78
N GLN A 138 18.25 -6.26 8.74
CA GLN A 138 18.98 -5.82 9.94
C GLN A 138 18.29 -4.67 10.69
N ASP A 139 17.80 -3.65 9.99
CA ASP A 139 17.08 -2.53 10.61
C ASP A 139 15.80 -2.99 11.30
N PHE A 140 15.07 -3.95 10.71
CA PHE A 140 13.86 -4.51 11.30
C PHE A 140 14.16 -5.28 12.59
N ILE A 141 15.27 -6.05 12.63
CA ILE A 141 15.77 -6.75 13.82
C ILE A 141 16.14 -5.73 14.92
N GLU A 142 16.93 -4.71 14.57
CA GLU A 142 17.40 -3.68 15.49
C GLU A 142 16.27 -2.85 16.10
N ARG A 143 15.19 -2.64 15.35
CA ARG A 143 13.96 -2.00 15.83
C ARG A 143 13.09 -2.93 16.70
N GLY A 144 13.48 -4.20 16.89
CA GLY A 144 12.78 -5.17 17.73
C GLY A 144 11.47 -5.67 17.13
N TYR A 145 11.40 -5.85 15.80
CA TYR A 145 10.22 -6.35 15.09
C TYR A 145 8.96 -5.54 15.40
N PRO A 146 8.86 -4.28 15.03
CA PRO A 146 7.70 -3.45 15.34
C PRO A 146 6.39 -4.06 14.87
N ASN A 147 5.35 -3.95 15.68
CA ASN A 147 4.01 -4.35 15.30
C ASN A 147 3.39 -3.34 14.34
N PRO A 148 2.80 -3.80 13.22
CA PRO A 148 2.02 -2.94 12.33
C PRO A 148 0.88 -2.24 13.08
N TYR A 149 0.55 -1.02 12.63
CA TYR A 149 -0.52 -0.18 13.18
C TYR A 149 -0.39 0.23 14.66
N VAL A 150 0.68 -0.16 15.33
CA VAL A 150 1.01 0.41 16.63
C VAL A 150 1.85 1.66 16.38
N TYR A 151 1.22 2.82 16.39
CA TYR A 151 1.90 4.10 16.25
C TYR A 151 2.85 4.31 17.43
N LYS A 152 4.09 3.94 17.24
CA LYS A 152 5.18 4.51 18.04
C LYS A 152 5.75 5.67 17.24
N PRO A 153 5.96 6.85 17.84
CA PRO A 153 6.65 7.94 17.16
C PRO A 153 7.99 7.40 16.62
N ILE A 154 8.28 7.67 15.35
CA ILE A 154 9.60 7.39 14.78
C ILE A 154 10.56 8.37 15.46
N THR A 155 11.22 7.93 16.51
CA THR A 155 12.09 8.79 17.32
C THR A 155 13.52 8.87 16.79
N LYS A 156 13.85 8.07 15.77
CA LYS A 156 15.15 8.14 15.05
C LYS A 156 14.93 7.68 13.60
N MET A 157 15.12 8.56 12.67
CA MET A 157 15.55 8.26 11.32
C MET A 157 17.04 8.54 11.21
#